data_850f0194eb4148c7559b3421589a4fea
#
_entry.id   850f0194eb4148c7559b3421589a4fea
#
_cell.length_a   1.000
_cell.length_b   1.000
_cell.length_c   1.000
_cell.angle_alpha   90.00
_cell.angle_beta   90.00
_cell.angle_gamma   90.00
#
_symmetry.space_group_name_H-M   'P 1'
#
loop_
_entity.id
_entity.type
_entity.pdbx_description
1 polymer ?
#
loop_
_entity_poly.entity_id
_entity_poly.type
_entity_poly.pdbx_seq_one_letter_code
_entity_poly.pdbx_strand_id
1 'polypeptide(L)'
;VNFTIKREDKIGLVGKNGAGKSTLLKMLSGEISFYEGNVIPEGNITIGFLKQDLDFVKGRTVWDETMQAFEKINAMKAELDEVNHQLATRTDYESQAYHDLIERMTELNDLLHHHDAYNLEGDVEKVLLGLGFKAEDFNKITDEFSGGWRMRIELAKLLLQKNDLMLLDEPTNHLDMESIIWLENFLKDYPGAIVLVSHDKQFMTAVCNRTFDINNKKIDDYKANYTKYLELNKERREKLEQAKKNQDAEIKQMEDNINRFRASATKASFAQSLIKKLEKIERIEIDNEDVSKFNIRFQPSITPGKVIFEAENLGKAYGDKQVFDHVNFFVQRGEKIALLGQNGQGKTTLAKILAGVTKDYTGSWTLGHNVNIGYFAQNQEEVLNPNKTVLQEAEDAATEETRPRVRDLLGSFLFQGDAVSKKTKVLSGGERNRLALCKLLLRPFNTLIMDEPTNHLDIQSKEIIKLALQNFEGTLIVISHDREFLQGLCDKIFEFRDGQMKEFLGNIDEYLDYRQKESIREVSIEKAKLSEKPEIKEKAEPVKTEPAKNTFISKEQKNLQNKLKKAEEKIADYEAEIAGLEEIFSKTNPTDEELKKYNQLKEELAEIMKEWEEIMENLE
;
A
#
# COMPACT_ATOMS: atom_id res chain seq x y z
N VAL A 1 1.72 29.06 0.42
CA VAL A 1 0.82 27.91 0.58
C VAL A 1 0.10 28.08 1.92
N ASN A 2 -1.26 27.99 1.93
CA ASN A 2 -2.07 28.12 3.16
C ASN A 2 -3.06 26.96 3.22
N PHE A 3 -3.03 26.19 4.31
CA PHE A 3 -3.99 25.12 4.56
C PHE A 3 -4.10 24.86 6.06
N THR A 4 -5.15 24.17 6.47
CA THR A 4 -5.39 23.76 7.86
C THR A 4 -5.65 22.26 7.88
N ILE A 5 -5.05 21.55 8.83
CA ILE A 5 -5.27 20.12 9.10
C ILE A 5 -6.10 20.02 10.38
N LYS A 6 -7.20 19.26 10.32
CA LYS A 6 -8.06 18.97 11.47
C LYS A 6 -7.80 17.55 11.96
N ARG A 7 -8.18 17.25 13.20
CA ARG A 7 -7.96 15.94 13.84
C ARG A 7 -8.51 14.75 13.06
N GLU A 8 -9.62 14.92 12.35
CA GLU A 8 -10.28 13.86 11.58
C GLU A 8 -9.81 13.78 10.12
N ASP A 9 -8.91 14.69 9.70
CA ASP A 9 -8.47 14.74 8.31
C ASP A 9 -7.50 13.60 8.02
N LYS A 10 -7.81 12.82 6.99
CA LYS A 10 -6.91 11.82 6.37
C LYS A 10 -6.57 12.30 4.99
N ILE A 11 -5.42 12.96 4.86
CA ILE A 11 -5.03 13.74 3.68
C ILE A 11 -4.09 12.93 2.83
N GLY A 12 -4.48 12.70 1.56
CA GLY A 12 -3.58 12.20 0.53
C GLY A 12 -2.83 13.36 -0.12
N LEU A 13 -1.51 13.37 -0.02
CA LEU A 13 -0.64 14.38 -0.63
C LEU A 13 -0.15 13.87 -1.99
N VAL A 14 -0.64 14.48 -3.06
CA VAL A 14 -0.33 14.08 -4.44
C VAL A 14 0.45 15.15 -5.18
N GLY A 15 1.07 14.78 -6.29
CA GLY A 15 1.87 15.67 -7.12
C GLY A 15 3.01 14.92 -7.79
N LYS A 16 3.61 15.53 -8.84
CA LYS A 16 4.74 14.96 -9.58
C LYS A 16 5.94 14.68 -8.68
N ASN A 17 6.82 13.76 -9.11
CA ASN A 17 8.10 13.57 -8.43
C ASN A 17 8.90 14.87 -8.47
N GLY A 18 9.48 15.26 -7.30
CA GLY A 18 10.16 16.54 -7.15
C GLY A 18 9.24 17.75 -6.91
N ALA A 19 7.92 17.59 -6.80
CA ALA A 19 6.98 18.68 -6.48
C ALA A 19 7.11 19.22 -5.05
N GLY A 20 7.86 18.51 -4.17
CA GLY A 20 8.10 18.92 -2.79
C GLY A 20 7.25 18.21 -1.75
N LYS A 21 6.66 17.04 -2.07
CA LYS A 21 5.84 16.25 -1.12
C LYS A 21 6.59 15.91 0.16
N SER A 22 7.71 15.21 0.06
CA SER A 22 8.54 14.84 1.22
C SER A 22 9.15 16.05 1.93
N THR A 23 9.45 17.13 1.20
CA THR A 23 9.90 18.39 1.80
C THR A 23 8.83 19.00 2.69
N LEU A 24 7.57 19.00 2.23
CA LEU A 24 6.45 19.48 3.02
C LEU A 24 6.24 18.65 4.29
N LEU A 25 6.34 17.31 4.20
CA LEU A 25 6.27 16.44 5.38
C LEU A 25 7.39 16.76 6.38
N LYS A 26 8.63 16.95 5.92
CA LYS A 26 9.77 17.32 6.75
C LYS A 26 9.64 18.72 7.39
N MET A 27 8.97 19.66 6.73
CA MET A 27 8.61 20.96 7.33
C MET A 27 7.57 20.81 8.43
N LEU A 28 6.53 20.00 8.19
CA LEU A 28 5.48 19.74 9.17
C LEU A 28 6.00 18.98 10.39
N SER A 29 6.95 18.05 10.20
CA SER A 29 7.59 17.31 11.30
C SER A 29 8.60 18.13 12.12
N GLY A 30 8.99 19.30 11.61
CA GLY A 30 10.03 20.15 12.23
C GLY A 30 11.46 19.72 11.93
N GLU A 31 11.70 18.74 11.07
CA GLU A 31 13.07 18.36 10.63
C GLU A 31 13.75 19.47 9.81
N ILE A 32 12.95 20.23 9.05
CA ILE A 32 13.45 21.41 8.31
C ILE A 32 12.91 22.65 9.00
N SER A 33 13.81 23.50 9.52
CA SER A 33 13.48 24.75 10.20
C SER A 33 13.64 26.00 9.35
N PHE A 34 14.31 25.89 8.17
CA PHE A 34 14.56 27.02 7.29
C PHE A 34 13.56 27.05 6.13
N TYR A 35 12.46 27.79 6.29
CA TYR A 35 11.45 28.03 5.27
C TYR A 35 10.77 29.39 5.47
N GLU A 36 10.15 29.93 4.44
CA GLU A 36 9.31 31.11 4.52
C GLU A 36 7.89 30.72 4.96
N GLY A 37 7.35 31.39 5.99
CA GLY A 37 6.05 31.12 6.53
C GLY A 37 6.09 30.53 7.94
N ASN A 38 4.93 30.13 8.48
CA ASN A 38 4.79 29.61 9.83
C ASN A 38 3.93 28.34 9.83
N VAL A 39 4.37 27.33 10.55
CA VAL A 39 3.56 26.18 10.96
C VAL A 39 3.09 26.46 12.39
N ILE A 40 1.78 26.61 12.59
CA ILE A 40 1.20 26.97 13.89
C ILE A 40 0.36 25.79 14.38
N PRO A 41 0.87 24.96 15.30
CA PRO A 41 0.08 23.94 15.96
C PRO A 41 -0.87 24.57 16.98
N GLU A 42 -2.08 24.05 17.08
CA GLU A 42 -3.04 24.44 18.11
C GLU A 42 -2.83 23.56 19.34
N GLY A 43 -2.22 24.14 20.39
CA GLY A 43 -1.88 23.40 21.61
C GLY A 43 -0.63 22.53 21.52
N ASN A 44 -0.51 21.56 22.43
CA ASN A 44 0.60 20.59 22.51
C ASN A 44 0.26 19.33 21.71
N ILE A 45 0.29 19.42 20.36
CA ILE A 45 0.05 18.25 19.50
C ILE A 45 1.30 17.39 19.37
N THR A 46 1.10 16.08 19.34
CA THR A 46 2.16 15.11 19.05
C THR A 46 2.20 14.82 17.55
N ILE A 47 3.39 14.93 16.95
CA ILE A 47 3.59 14.68 15.52
C ILE A 47 4.52 13.47 15.36
N GLY A 48 4.02 12.44 14.70
CA GLY A 48 4.80 11.27 14.32
C GLY A 48 5.17 11.35 12.84
N PHE A 49 6.42 11.07 12.50
CA PHE A 49 6.92 11.05 11.12
C PHE A 49 7.70 9.77 10.82
N LEU A 50 7.31 9.06 9.75
CA LEU A 50 8.02 7.87 9.29
C LEU A 50 9.31 8.31 8.59
N LYS A 51 10.45 8.06 9.24
CA LYS A 51 11.77 8.38 8.70
C LYS A 51 12.22 7.32 7.69
N GLN A 52 12.88 7.75 6.63
CA GLN A 52 13.49 6.84 5.65
C GLN A 52 14.88 6.36 6.08
N ASP A 53 15.61 7.17 6.85
CA ASP A 53 16.90 6.81 7.42
C ASP A 53 16.70 6.09 8.77
N LEU A 54 17.25 4.89 8.87
CA LEU A 54 17.03 3.96 9.99
C LEU A 54 18.27 3.93 10.89
N ASP A 55 18.15 4.51 12.08
CA ASP A 55 19.17 4.44 13.14
C ASP A 55 18.72 3.41 14.19
N PHE A 56 19.05 2.13 13.97
CA PHE A 56 18.81 1.09 14.97
C PHE A 56 19.99 0.92 15.91
N VAL A 57 19.69 0.77 17.19
CA VAL A 57 20.68 0.33 18.18
C VAL A 57 20.97 -1.14 17.98
N LYS A 58 22.23 -1.49 17.69
CA LYS A 58 22.65 -2.89 17.47
C LYS A 58 22.36 -3.77 18.68
N GLY A 59 21.94 -5.01 18.41
CA GLY A 59 21.77 -6.05 19.41
C GLY A 59 20.41 -6.07 20.11
N ARG A 60 19.45 -5.21 19.73
CA ARG A 60 18.07 -5.27 20.24
C ARG A 60 17.23 -6.27 19.46
N THR A 61 16.28 -6.91 20.16
CA THR A 61 15.27 -7.75 19.52
C THR A 61 14.22 -6.90 18.80
N VAL A 62 13.44 -7.51 17.90
CA VAL A 62 12.30 -6.85 17.24
C VAL A 62 11.31 -6.35 18.28
N TRP A 63 11.05 -7.15 19.31
CA TRP A 63 10.15 -6.81 20.42
C TRP A 63 10.66 -5.60 21.21
N ASP A 64 11.90 -5.65 21.69
CA ASP A 64 12.48 -4.58 22.50
C ASP A 64 12.58 -3.26 21.72
N GLU A 65 12.90 -3.34 20.43
CA GLU A 65 12.95 -2.15 19.57
C GLU A 65 11.54 -1.56 19.35
N THR A 66 10.53 -2.40 19.15
CA THR A 66 9.15 -1.93 18.99
C THR A 66 8.61 -1.34 20.29
N MET A 67 8.95 -1.90 21.44
CA MET A 67 8.59 -1.38 22.77
C MET A 67 9.14 0.02 23.05
N GLN A 68 10.14 0.51 22.30
CA GLN A 68 10.60 1.91 22.38
C GLN A 68 9.50 2.92 22.02
N ALA A 69 8.47 2.51 21.30
CA ALA A 69 7.31 3.35 21.04
C ALA A 69 6.66 3.89 22.33
N PHE A 70 6.81 3.16 23.42
CA PHE A 70 6.22 3.44 24.73
C PHE A 70 7.24 3.98 25.76
N GLU A 71 8.42 4.43 25.33
CA GLU A 71 9.46 4.93 26.23
C GLU A 71 8.92 6.01 27.19
N LYS A 72 8.12 6.96 26.69
CA LYS A 72 7.48 8.00 27.51
C LYS A 72 6.50 7.41 28.53
N ILE A 73 5.69 6.44 28.11
CA ILE A 73 4.71 5.76 28.98
C ILE A 73 5.43 4.95 30.05
N ASN A 74 6.49 4.25 29.68
CA ASN A 74 7.31 3.47 30.60
C ASN A 74 8.03 4.39 31.61
N ALA A 75 8.52 5.55 31.18
CA ALA A 75 9.09 6.55 32.07
C ALA A 75 8.05 7.09 33.07
N MET A 76 6.81 7.37 32.61
CA MET A 76 5.70 7.77 33.50
C MET A 76 5.34 6.66 34.50
N LYS A 77 5.33 5.39 34.08
CA LYS A 77 5.11 4.25 34.98
C LYS A 77 6.21 4.16 36.04
N ALA A 78 7.47 4.26 35.65
CA ALA A 78 8.60 4.24 36.57
C ALA A 78 8.56 5.41 37.56
N GLU A 79 8.17 6.62 37.09
CA GLU A 79 7.96 7.79 37.95
C GLU A 79 6.80 7.55 38.94
N LEU A 80 5.69 6.96 38.47
CA LEU A 80 4.55 6.62 39.34
C LEU A 80 4.95 5.59 40.42
N ASP A 81 5.73 4.57 40.07
CA ASP A 81 6.22 3.58 41.04
C ASP A 81 7.13 4.25 42.10
N GLU A 82 8.02 5.15 41.69
CA GLU A 82 8.87 5.94 42.60
C GLU A 82 8.03 6.84 43.53
N VAL A 83 7.04 7.56 43.00
CA VAL A 83 6.12 8.38 43.77
C VAL A 83 5.34 7.53 44.78
N ASN A 84 4.83 6.36 44.35
CA ASN A 84 4.16 5.42 45.26
C ASN A 84 5.08 4.90 46.35
N HIS A 85 6.34 4.59 46.03
CA HIS A 85 7.34 4.17 47.03
C HIS A 85 7.63 5.28 48.05
N GLN A 86 7.78 6.52 47.57
CA GLN A 86 7.99 7.68 48.45
C GLN A 86 6.78 7.92 49.37
N LEU A 87 5.55 7.85 48.84
CA LEU A 87 4.33 7.97 49.64
C LEU A 87 4.20 6.89 50.70
N ALA A 88 4.61 5.65 50.41
CA ALA A 88 4.58 4.51 51.34
C ALA A 88 5.63 4.59 52.46
N THR A 89 6.76 5.28 52.23
CA THR A 89 7.89 5.36 53.18
C THR A 89 7.89 6.60 54.03
N ARG A 90 7.19 7.68 53.61
CA ARG A 90 7.09 8.94 54.34
C ARG A 90 6.06 8.87 55.46
N THR A 91 6.36 9.57 56.53
CA THR A 91 5.49 9.68 57.71
C THR A 91 4.99 11.10 57.97
N ASP A 92 5.40 12.06 57.14
CA ASP A 92 5.09 13.49 57.27
C ASP A 92 3.83 13.88 56.46
N TYR A 93 2.71 13.27 56.75
CA TYR A 93 1.44 13.36 55.99
C TYR A 93 0.86 14.75 55.83
N GLU A 94 1.19 15.70 56.71
CA GLU A 94 0.72 17.10 56.67
C GLU A 94 1.69 18.03 55.93
N SER A 95 2.80 17.54 55.43
CA SER A 95 3.79 18.38 54.71
C SER A 95 3.31 18.75 53.31
N GLN A 96 3.69 19.94 52.83
CA GLN A 96 3.42 20.34 51.44
C GLN A 96 4.03 19.34 50.45
N ALA A 97 5.22 18.85 50.75
CA ALA A 97 5.90 17.87 49.90
C ALA A 97 5.16 16.52 49.79
N TYR A 98 4.39 16.11 50.80
CA TYR A 98 3.54 14.93 50.73
C TYR A 98 2.30 15.20 49.86
N HIS A 99 1.71 16.39 49.95
CA HIS A 99 0.58 16.80 49.11
C HIS A 99 0.98 16.93 47.65
N ASP A 100 2.14 17.49 47.36
CA ASP A 100 2.69 17.59 45.98
C ASP A 100 2.89 16.20 45.35
N LEU A 101 3.31 15.19 46.14
CA LEU A 101 3.42 13.79 45.67
C LEU A 101 2.05 13.18 45.36
N ILE A 102 1.01 13.44 46.13
CA ILE A 102 -0.37 12.97 45.88
C ILE A 102 -0.90 13.60 44.58
N GLU A 103 -0.69 14.90 44.40
CA GLU A 103 -1.09 15.60 43.19
C GLU A 103 -0.38 15.02 41.96
N ARG A 104 0.93 14.80 42.07
CA ARG A 104 1.72 14.19 41.00
C ARG A 104 1.29 12.75 40.68
N MET A 105 0.98 11.94 41.69
CA MET A 105 0.43 10.59 41.52
C MET A 105 -0.89 10.63 40.73
N THR A 106 -1.76 11.56 41.06
CA THR A 106 -3.06 11.72 40.40
C THR A 106 -2.88 12.12 38.94
N GLU A 107 -2.03 13.13 38.67
CA GLU A 107 -1.68 13.52 37.29
C GLU A 107 -1.12 12.38 36.47
N LEU A 108 -0.17 11.61 37.02
CA LEU A 108 0.45 10.47 36.32
C LEU A 108 -0.58 9.37 36.04
N ASN A 109 -1.47 9.06 37.00
CA ASN A 109 -2.53 8.08 36.77
C ASN A 109 -3.51 8.53 35.67
N ASP A 110 -3.93 9.78 35.68
CA ASP A 110 -4.81 10.32 34.63
C ASP A 110 -4.15 10.26 33.26
N LEU A 111 -2.87 10.63 33.15
CA LEU A 111 -2.10 10.50 31.90
C LEU A 111 -1.98 9.06 31.43
N LEU A 112 -1.68 8.10 32.33
CA LEU A 112 -1.58 6.69 31.99
C LEU A 112 -2.92 6.08 31.59
N HIS A 113 -4.03 6.51 32.22
CA HIS A 113 -5.38 6.11 31.79
C HIS A 113 -5.74 6.64 30.39
N HIS A 114 -5.38 7.89 30.09
CA HIS A 114 -5.60 8.47 28.75
C HIS A 114 -4.84 7.73 27.64
N HIS A 115 -3.71 7.10 27.97
CA HIS A 115 -2.88 6.37 27.00
C HIS A 115 -3.19 4.87 26.90
N ASP A 116 -4.28 4.36 27.51
CA ASP A 116 -4.62 2.92 27.54
C ASP A 116 -3.40 2.02 27.90
N ALA A 117 -2.63 2.46 28.90
CA ALA A 117 -1.30 1.89 29.21
C ALA A 117 -1.33 0.44 29.76
N TYR A 118 -2.48 -0.22 29.76
CA TYR A 118 -2.66 -1.53 30.38
C TYR A 118 -2.49 -2.72 29.44
N ASN A 119 -2.54 -2.53 28.10
CA ASN A 119 -2.44 -3.62 27.12
C ASN A 119 -1.37 -3.39 26.04
N LEU A 120 -0.26 -2.76 26.42
CA LEU A 120 0.80 -2.40 25.48
C LEU A 120 1.40 -3.60 24.74
N GLU A 121 1.57 -4.72 25.42
CA GLU A 121 2.12 -5.96 24.85
C GLU A 121 1.19 -6.54 23.76
N GLY A 122 -0.11 -6.57 24.03
CA GLY A 122 -1.10 -7.02 23.04
C GLY A 122 -1.18 -6.11 21.82
N ASP A 123 -1.03 -4.79 22.01
CA ASP A 123 -0.99 -3.82 20.91
C ASP A 123 0.27 -4.04 20.04
N VAL A 124 1.44 -4.27 20.67
CA VAL A 124 2.70 -4.60 19.96
C VAL A 124 2.55 -5.86 19.14
N GLU A 125 2.06 -6.94 19.76
CA GLU A 125 1.85 -8.22 19.07
C GLU A 125 0.93 -8.06 17.87
N LYS A 126 -0.22 -7.40 18.04
CA LYS A 126 -1.20 -7.15 16.98
C LYS A 126 -0.59 -6.36 15.81
N VAL A 127 0.19 -5.31 16.09
CA VAL A 127 0.80 -4.47 15.06
C VAL A 127 1.92 -5.22 14.35
N LEU A 128 2.78 -5.95 15.05
CA LEU A 128 3.86 -6.72 14.44
C LEU A 128 3.31 -7.85 13.55
N LEU A 129 2.32 -8.62 14.02
CA LEU A 129 1.65 -9.65 13.22
C LEU A 129 0.99 -9.05 11.99
N GLY A 130 0.32 -7.92 12.13
CA GLY A 130 -0.31 -7.20 11.02
C GLY A 130 0.67 -6.70 9.96
N LEU A 131 1.89 -6.36 10.35
CA LEU A 131 2.98 -5.97 9.44
C LEU A 131 3.77 -7.17 8.89
N GLY A 132 3.29 -8.40 9.15
CA GLY A 132 3.81 -9.63 8.56
C GLY A 132 4.95 -10.30 9.32
N PHE A 133 5.27 -9.87 10.55
CA PHE A 133 6.17 -10.60 11.43
C PHE A 133 5.47 -11.86 11.97
N LYS A 134 6.24 -12.91 12.17
CA LYS A 134 5.78 -14.12 12.88
C LYS A 134 6.15 -14.02 14.37
N ALA A 135 5.42 -14.69 15.24
CA ALA A 135 5.75 -14.72 16.67
C ALA A 135 7.20 -15.16 16.97
N GLU A 136 7.74 -16.05 16.12
CA GLU A 136 9.14 -16.50 16.19
C GLU A 136 10.16 -15.38 15.91
N ASP A 137 9.75 -14.32 15.19
CA ASP A 137 10.63 -13.20 14.81
C ASP A 137 10.80 -12.19 15.93
N PHE A 138 9.89 -12.17 16.92
CA PHE A 138 9.89 -11.15 17.98
C PHE A 138 11.17 -11.15 18.81
N ASN A 139 11.75 -12.33 19.05
CA ASN A 139 12.98 -12.49 19.81
C ASN A 139 14.25 -12.43 18.96
N LYS A 140 14.14 -12.30 17.63
CA LYS A 140 15.31 -12.17 16.75
C LYS A 140 15.87 -10.74 16.82
N ILE A 141 17.18 -10.64 16.62
CA ILE A 141 17.90 -9.37 16.64
C ILE A 141 17.58 -8.59 15.35
N THR A 142 17.32 -7.29 15.48
CA THR A 142 16.99 -6.41 14.35
C THR A 142 18.07 -6.37 13.26
N ASP A 143 19.34 -6.66 13.63
CA ASP A 143 20.46 -6.72 12.69
C ASP A 143 20.37 -7.86 11.67
N GLU A 144 19.61 -8.91 11.97
CA GLU A 144 19.39 -10.06 11.08
C GLU A 144 18.39 -9.75 9.95
N PHE A 145 17.68 -8.63 10.06
CA PHE A 145 16.63 -8.27 9.12
C PHE A 145 17.12 -7.31 8.03
N SER A 146 16.55 -7.45 6.84
CA SER A 146 16.79 -6.52 5.73
C SER A 146 16.25 -5.11 6.02
N GLY A 147 16.72 -4.11 5.26
CA GLY A 147 16.24 -2.72 5.41
C GLY A 147 14.72 -2.58 5.34
N GLY A 148 14.05 -3.34 4.46
CA GLY A 148 12.59 -3.32 4.37
C GLY A 148 11.89 -3.84 5.63
N TRP A 149 12.42 -4.88 6.28
CA TRP A 149 11.89 -5.37 7.55
C TRP A 149 12.15 -4.38 8.70
N ARG A 150 13.30 -3.73 8.71
CA ARG A 150 13.59 -2.66 9.69
C ARG A 150 12.63 -1.48 9.52
N MET A 151 12.30 -1.10 8.28
CA MET A 151 11.29 -0.07 8.01
C MET A 151 9.91 -0.45 8.57
N ARG A 152 9.53 -1.73 8.54
CA ARG A 152 8.29 -2.21 9.17
C ARG A 152 8.31 -2.06 10.69
N ILE A 153 9.48 -2.24 11.35
CA ILE A 153 9.62 -2.00 12.79
C ILE A 153 9.42 -0.51 13.11
N GLU A 154 10.02 0.40 12.34
CA GLU A 154 9.80 1.84 12.52
C GLU A 154 8.35 2.24 12.28
N LEU A 155 7.71 1.66 11.26
CA LEU A 155 6.28 1.84 11.05
C LEU A 155 5.47 1.34 12.25
N ALA A 156 5.79 0.15 12.80
CA ALA A 156 5.14 -0.38 14.00
C ALA A 156 5.26 0.59 15.18
N LYS A 157 6.47 1.11 15.45
CA LYS A 157 6.71 2.10 16.52
C LYS A 157 5.83 3.34 16.33
N LEU A 158 5.77 3.85 15.09
CA LEU A 158 4.96 5.03 14.77
C LEU A 158 3.46 4.80 14.98
N LEU A 159 2.94 3.65 14.54
CA LEU A 159 1.52 3.28 14.68
C LEU A 159 1.11 3.14 16.17
N LEU A 160 2.03 2.61 17.00
CA LEU A 160 1.80 2.39 18.43
C LEU A 160 1.83 3.70 19.26
N GLN A 161 2.51 4.73 18.79
CA GLN A 161 2.63 6.02 19.51
C GLN A 161 1.32 6.80 19.62
N LYS A 162 0.27 6.47 18.83
CA LYS A 162 -1.04 7.14 18.83
C LYS A 162 -0.93 8.68 18.74
N ASN A 163 -0.08 9.19 17.83
CA ASN A 163 0.16 10.62 17.64
C ASN A 163 -1.11 11.37 17.16
N ASP A 164 -1.25 12.66 17.51
CA ASP A 164 -2.35 13.51 17.02
C ASP A 164 -2.26 13.77 15.52
N LEU A 165 -1.06 13.86 14.98
CA LEU A 165 -0.77 13.97 13.55
C LEU A 165 0.28 12.94 13.14
N MET A 166 -0.07 12.08 12.18
CA MET A 166 0.84 11.08 11.59
C MET A 166 1.21 11.49 10.17
N LEU A 167 2.50 11.55 9.88
CA LEU A 167 3.07 11.88 8.57
C LEU A 167 3.71 10.62 7.99
N LEU A 168 3.19 10.14 6.87
CA LEU A 168 3.62 8.91 6.23
C LEU A 168 4.12 9.20 4.81
N ASP A 169 5.39 8.90 4.55
CA ASP A 169 5.99 9.01 3.22
C ASP A 169 6.24 7.62 2.66
N GLU A 170 5.43 7.22 1.67
CA GLU A 170 5.45 5.91 1.00
C GLU A 170 5.45 4.71 1.96
N PRO A 171 4.48 4.60 2.91
CA PRO A 171 4.47 3.53 3.90
C PRO A 171 4.20 2.14 3.32
N THR A 172 3.67 2.07 2.10
CA THR A 172 3.40 0.81 1.39
C THR A 172 4.64 0.19 0.76
N ASN A 173 5.73 0.97 0.61
CA ASN A 173 6.99 0.44 0.13
C ASN A 173 7.49 -0.65 1.09
N HIS A 174 7.99 -1.74 0.55
CA HIS A 174 8.51 -2.90 1.29
C HIS A 174 7.46 -3.72 2.06
N LEU A 175 6.17 -3.38 2.00
CA LEU A 175 5.09 -4.21 2.51
C LEU A 175 4.62 -5.22 1.46
N ASP A 176 4.26 -6.42 1.92
CA ASP A 176 3.52 -7.34 1.09
C ASP A 176 2.02 -7.00 1.08
N MET A 177 1.28 -7.63 0.19
CA MET A 177 -0.12 -7.30 -0.07
C MET A 177 -1.02 -7.48 1.18
N GLU A 178 -0.76 -8.51 1.99
CA GLU A 178 -1.51 -8.76 3.22
C GLU A 178 -1.25 -7.65 4.26
N SER A 179 0.01 -7.26 4.44
CA SER A 179 0.39 -6.15 5.33
C SER A 179 -0.16 -4.79 4.85
N ILE A 180 -0.25 -4.56 3.52
CA ILE A 180 -0.87 -3.34 2.98
C ILE A 180 -2.36 -3.29 3.33
N ILE A 181 -3.10 -4.39 3.16
CA ILE A 181 -4.53 -4.47 3.50
C ILE A 181 -4.74 -4.26 5.01
N TRP A 182 -3.89 -4.86 5.83
CA TRP A 182 -3.95 -4.67 7.27
C TRP A 182 -3.69 -3.21 7.66
N LEU A 183 -2.64 -2.58 7.10
CA LEU A 183 -2.31 -1.18 7.35
C LEU A 183 -3.44 -0.24 6.90
N GLU A 184 -4.06 -0.53 5.76
CA GLU A 184 -5.21 0.20 5.24
C GLU A 184 -6.36 0.23 6.26
N ASN A 185 -6.73 -0.92 6.82
CA ASN A 185 -7.78 -1.03 7.84
C ASN A 185 -7.37 -0.31 9.14
N PHE A 186 -6.13 -0.48 9.58
CA PHE A 186 -5.62 0.21 10.77
C PHE A 186 -5.69 1.74 10.64
N LEU A 187 -5.28 2.29 9.48
CA LEU A 187 -5.29 3.74 9.26
C LEU A 187 -6.70 4.31 9.07
N LYS A 188 -7.67 3.52 8.57
CA LYS A 188 -9.09 3.93 8.52
C LYS A 188 -9.64 4.23 9.91
N ASP A 189 -9.31 3.39 10.87
CA ASP A 189 -9.80 3.49 12.25
C ASP A 189 -8.93 4.37 13.14
N TYR A 190 -7.81 4.91 12.60
CA TYR A 190 -6.89 5.74 13.38
C TYR A 190 -7.55 7.06 13.82
N PRO A 191 -7.53 7.42 15.12
CA PRO A 191 -8.28 8.56 15.64
C PRO A 191 -7.63 9.93 15.37
N GLY A 192 -6.33 9.96 15.04
CA GLY A 192 -5.57 11.18 14.73
C GLY A 192 -5.64 11.58 13.27
N ALA A 193 -5.13 12.78 12.98
CA ALA A 193 -4.94 13.24 11.61
C ALA A 193 -3.81 12.46 10.92
N ILE A 194 -3.96 12.25 9.61
CA ILE A 194 -2.96 11.57 8.79
C ILE A 194 -2.64 12.43 7.57
N VAL A 195 -1.36 12.60 7.25
CA VAL A 195 -0.92 13.10 5.94
C VAL A 195 -0.09 12.00 5.29
N LEU A 196 -0.60 11.49 4.19
CA LEU A 196 -0.11 10.31 3.49
C LEU A 196 0.41 10.68 2.11
N VAL A 197 1.64 10.33 1.80
CA VAL A 197 2.17 10.26 0.43
C VAL A 197 2.23 8.81 0.04
N SER A 198 1.58 8.42 -1.06
CA SER A 198 1.69 7.08 -1.62
C SER A 198 1.48 7.09 -3.13
N HIS A 199 2.10 6.14 -3.80
CA HIS A 199 1.89 5.83 -5.21
C HIS A 199 0.92 4.65 -5.43
N ASP A 200 0.26 4.19 -4.37
CA ASP A 200 -0.84 3.21 -4.42
C ASP A 200 -2.19 3.95 -4.38
N LYS A 201 -2.89 4.00 -5.52
CA LYS A 201 -4.17 4.69 -5.65
C LYS A 201 -5.29 4.04 -4.83
N GLN A 202 -5.29 2.70 -4.75
CA GLN A 202 -6.31 1.96 -3.97
C GLN A 202 -6.15 2.25 -2.49
N PHE A 203 -4.91 2.21 -1.99
CA PHE A 203 -4.57 2.54 -0.61
C PHE A 203 -4.98 3.99 -0.27
N MET A 204 -4.62 4.96 -1.12
CA MET A 204 -5.04 6.36 -0.92
C MET A 204 -6.57 6.54 -0.95
N THR A 205 -7.26 5.86 -1.88
CA THR A 205 -8.73 5.93 -1.97
C THR A 205 -9.42 5.37 -0.73
N ALA A 206 -8.86 4.30 -0.17
CA ALA A 206 -9.42 3.61 0.98
C ALA A 206 -9.19 4.37 2.30
N VAL A 207 -8.05 5.03 2.46
CA VAL A 207 -7.65 5.70 3.71
C VAL A 207 -8.04 7.18 3.72
N CYS A 208 -7.81 7.91 2.59
CA CYS A 208 -7.90 9.36 2.59
C CYS A 208 -9.33 9.86 2.34
N ASN A 209 -9.76 10.85 3.12
CA ASN A 209 -11.03 11.57 2.93
C ASN A 209 -10.84 12.96 2.29
N ARG A 210 -9.59 13.42 2.15
CA ARG A 210 -9.21 14.73 1.61
C ARG A 210 -7.93 14.58 0.79
N THR A 211 -7.79 15.35 -0.28
CA THR A 211 -6.61 15.27 -1.17
C THR A 211 -6.00 16.64 -1.38
N PHE A 212 -4.69 16.76 -1.16
CA PHE A 212 -3.87 17.93 -1.48
C PHE A 212 -3.06 17.65 -2.73
N ASP A 213 -3.28 18.46 -3.76
CA ASP A 213 -2.53 18.38 -5.01
C ASP A 213 -1.47 19.49 -5.07
N ILE A 214 -0.19 19.09 -5.08
CA ILE A 214 0.93 20.01 -5.24
C ILE A 214 1.24 20.16 -6.71
N ASN A 215 0.81 21.29 -7.27
CA ASN A 215 1.07 21.65 -8.65
C ASN A 215 1.59 23.08 -8.76
N ASN A 216 2.63 23.32 -9.58
CA ASN A 216 3.22 24.65 -9.83
C ASN A 216 3.48 25.47 -8.54
N LYS A 217 4.05 24.82 -7.49
CA LYS A 217 4.36 25.42 -6.18
C LYS A 217 3.12 25.92 -5.41
N LYS A 218 1.92 25.47 -5.80
CA LYS A 218 0.66 25.72 -5.11
C LYS A 218 0.10 24.40 -4.60
N ILE A 219 -0.70 24.47 -3.54
CA ILE A 219 -1.49 23.33 -3.06
C ILE A 219 -2.95 23.62 -3.36
N ASP A 220 -3.56 22.76 -4.13
CA ASP A 220 -4.99 22.72 -4.36
C ASP A 220 -5.62 21.71 -3.38
N ASP A 221 -6.60 22.16 -2.61
CA ASP A 221 -7.26 21.40 -1.55
C ASP A 221 -8.60 20.86 -2.03
N TYR A 222 -8.71 19.54 -2.13
CA TYR A 222 -9.93 18.84 -2.52
C TYR A 222 -10.50 18.09 -1.30
N LYS A 223 -11.70 18.47 -0.86
CA LYS A 223 -12.45 17.76 0.19
C LYS A 223 -13.10 16.50 -0.39
N ALA A 224 -12.29 15.60 -0.87
CA ALA A 224 -12.69 14.38 -1.55
C ALA A 224 -11.59 13.32 -1.43
N ASN A 225 -11.98 12.04 -1.46
CA ASN A 225 -11.05 10.93 -1.56
C ASN A 225 -10.31 10.95 -2.91
N TYR A 226 -9.28 10.11 -3.05
CA TYR A 226 -8.42 10.13 -4.22
C TYR A 226 -9.16 9.86 -5.55
N THR A 227 -10.10 8.92 -5.58
CA THR A 227 -10.89 8.63 -6.79
C THR A 227 -11.71 9.84 -7.23
N LYS A 228 -12.42 10.47 -6.29
CA LYS A 228 -13.24 11.65 -6.59
C LYS A 228 -12.39 12.87 -6.96
N TYR A 229 -11.21 12.99 -6.34
CA TYR A 229 -10.22 13.99 -6.73
C TYR A 229 -9.82 13.84 -8.22
N LEU A 230 -9.56 12.63 -8.71
CA LEU A 230 -9.19 12.40 -10.11
C LEU A 230 -10.27 12.90 -11.08
N GLU A 231 -11.55 12.66 -10.77
CA GLU A 231 -12.67 13.15 -11.56
C GLU A 231 -12.71 14.69 -11.56
N LEU A 232 -12.64 15.30 -10.38
CA LEU A 232 -12.66 16.76 -10.22
C LEU A 232 -11.46 17.44 -10.90
N ASN A 233 -10.28 16.82 -10.79
CA ASN A 233 -9.06 17.33 -11.42
C ASN A 233 -9.17 17.25 -12.95
N LYS A 234 -9.73 16.18 -13.50
CA LYS A 234 -9.99 16.03 -14.94
C LYS A 234 -10.96 17.11 -15.44
N GLU A 235 -12.08 17.31 -14.76
CA GLU A 235 -13.03 18.38 -15.12
C GLU A 235 -12.40 19.77 -15.05
N ARG A 236 -11.60 20.04 -14.02
CA ARG A 236 -10.88 21.31 -13.87
C ARG A 236 -9.89 21.52 -15.01
N ARG A 237 -9.16 20.47 -15.38
CA ARG A 237 -8.19 20.49 -16.47
C ARG A 237 -8.87 20.77 -17.82
N GLU A 238 -9.98 20.10 -18.13
CA GLU A 238 -10.76 20.35 -19.34
C GLU A 238 -11.22 21.83 -19.44
N LYS A 239 -11.68 22.40 -18.31
CA LYS A 239 -12.05 23.83 -18.24
C LYS A 239 -10.85 24.74 -18.45
N LEU A 240 -9.69 24.43 -17.88
CA LEU A 240 -8.45 25.19 -18.07
C LEU A 240 -7.94 25.10 -19.52
N GLU A 241 -8.02 23.94 -20.16
CA GLU A 241 -7.65 23.75 -21.57
C GLU A 241 -8.56 24.57 -22.48
N GLN A 242 -9.86 24.60 -22.21
CA GLN A 242 -10.79 25.44 -22.97
C GLN A 242 -10.52 26.94 -22.74
N ALA A 243 -10.25 27.34 -21.49
CA ALA A 243 -9.89 28.72 -21.17
C ALA A 243 -8.57 29.14 -21.84
N LYS A 244 -7.56 28.27 -21.87
CA LYS A 244 -6.30 28.51 -22.60
C LYS A 244 -6.53 28.69 -24.10
N LYS A 245 -7.31 27.79 -24.70
CA LYS A 245 -7.67 27.86 -26.11
C LYS A 245 -8.33 29.20 -26.47
N ASN A 246 -9.24 29.66 -25.62
CA ASN A 246 -9.91 30.95 -25.80
C ASN A 246 -8.92 32.11 -25.63
N GLN A 247 -8.05 32.06 -24.61
CA GLN A 247 -7.01 33.08 -24.40
C GLN A 247 -6.00 33.13 -25.54
N ASP A 248 -5.52 31.96 -26.03
CA ASP A 248 -4.60 31.89 -27.17
C ASP A 248 -5.22 32.48 -28.44
N ALA A 249 -6.52 32.24 -28.68
CA ALA A 249 -7.25 32.85 -29.79
C ALA A 249 -7.37 34.39 -29.65
N GLU A 250 -7.64 34.89 -28.43
CA GLU A 250 -7.70 36.32 -28.13
C GLU A 250 -6.33 36.99 -28.30
N ILE A 251 -5.27 36.35 -27.78
CA ILE A 251 -3.87 36.82 -27.95
C ILE A 251 -3.52 36.91 -29.42
N LYS A 252 -3.79 35.86 -30.21
CA LYS A 252 -3.53 35.85 -31.65
C LYS A 252 -4.28 36.96 -32.38
N GLN A 253 -5.55 37.17 -32.04
CA GLN A 253 -6.33 38.27 -32.62
C GLN A 253 -5.75 39.65 -32.26
N MET A 254 -5.25 39.85 -31.04
CA MET A 254 -4.57 41.08 -30.64
C MET A 254 -3.25 41.24 -31.38
N GLU A 255 -2.45 40.22 -31.54
CA GLU A 255 -1.19 40.23 -32.31
C GLU A 255 -1.43 40.58 -33.79
N ASP A 256 -2.44 39.98 -34.41
CA ASP A 256 -2.83 40.27 -35.79
C ASP A 256 -3.27 41.74 -35.95
N ASN A 257 -4.03 42.28 -34.98
CA ASN A 257 -4.44 43.68 -34.97
C ASN A 257 -3.24 44.62 -34.75
N ILE A 258 -2.32 44.31 -33.87
CA ILE A 258 -1.06 45.05 -33.65
C ILE A 258 -0.26 45.10 -34.96
N ASN A 259 -0.05 43.96 -35.61
CA ASN A 259 0.68 43.88 -36.88
C ASN A 259 0.03 44.69 -37.98
N ARG A 260 -1.32 44.69 -38.09
CA ARG A 260 -2.08 45.45 -39.06
C ARG A 260 -2.00 46.98 -38.84
N PHE A 261 -2.02 47.41 -37.57
CA PHE A 261 -2.08 48.86 -37.24
C PHE A 261 -0.72 49.49 -36.96
N ARG A 262 0.35 48.71 -36.77
CA ARG A 262 1.70 49.19 -36.49
C ARG A 262 2.27 50.05 -37.63
N ALA A 263 1.90 49.78 -38.88
CA ALA A 263 2.35 50.53 -40.07
C ALA A 263 1.57 51.82 -40.35
N SER A 264 0.47 52.12 -39.65
CA SER A 264 -0.38 53.28 -39.88
C SER A 264 -0.11 54.34 -38.82
N ALA A 265 0.37 55.50 -39.23
CA ALA A 265 0.68 56.66 -38.36
C ALA A 265 -0.52 57.13 -37.51
N THR A 266 -1.75 57.06 -38.07
CA THR A 266 -2.99 57.47 -37.39
C THR A 266 -3.48 56.41 -36.32
N LYS A 267 -3.02 55.16 -36.40
CA LYS A 267 -3.44 54.08 -35.50
C LYS A 267 -2.32 53.59 -34.61
N ALA A 268 -1.15 54.21 -34.63
CA ALA A 268 0.01 53.80 -33.84
C ALA A 268 -0.26 53.84 -32.31
N SER A 269 -1.02 54.83 -31.82
CA SER A 269 -1.39 54.92 -30.40
C SER A 269 -2.30 53.77 -29.96
N PHE A 270 -3.21 53.32 -30.83
CA PHE A 270 -4.07 52.16 -30.58
C PHE A 270 -3.26 50.86 -30.55
N ALA A 271 -2.33 50.67 -31.48
CA ALA A 271 -1.42 49.52 -31.46
C ALA A 271 -0.58 49.47 -30.18
N GLN A 272 -0.07 50.65 -29.70
CA GLN A 272 0.64 50.72 -28.43
C GLN A 272 -0.24 50.34 -27.21
N SER A 273 -1.53 50.72 -27.22
CA SER A 273 -2.45 50.35 -26.15
C SER A 273 -2.72 48.85 -26.13
N LEU A 274 -2.82 48.19 -27.30
CA LEU A 274 -2.95 46.73 -27.41
C LEU A 274 -1.70 46.01 -26.95
N ILE A 275 -0.50 46.52 -27.27
CA ILE A 275 0.77 45.96 -26.77
C ILE A 275 0.80 45.99 -25.25
N LYS A 276 0.48 47.13 -24.62
CA LYS A 276 0.40 47.24 -23.17
C LYS A 276 -0.65 46.32 -22.56
N LYS A 277 -1.73 46.04 -23.25
CA LYS A 277 -2.76 45.08 -22.79
C LYS A 277 -2.23 43.63 -22.88
N LEU A 278 -1.54 43.29 -23.98
CA LEU A 278 -0.93 42.01 -24.21
C LEU A 278 0.15 41.68 -23.14
N GLU A 279 1.00 42.67 -22.80
CA GLU A 279 2.03 42.54 -21.77
C GLU A 279 1.48 42.28 -20.34
N LYS A 280 0.23 42.68 -20.09
CA LYS A 280 -0.48 42.48 -18.81
C LYS A 280 -1.23 41.16 -18.72
N ILE A 281 -1.37 40.42 -19.82
CA ILE A 281 -2.07 39.17 -19.83
C ILE A 281 -1.16 38.08 -19.21
N GLU A 282 -1.56 37.56 -18.06
CA GLU A 282 -0.95 36.37 -17.50
C GLU A 282 -1.38 35.17 -18.34
N ARG A 283 -0.41 34.49 -18.96
CA ARG A 283 -0.68 33.33 -19.80
C ARG A 283 -1.05 32.14 -18.94
N ILE A 284 -2.13 31.45 -19.30
CA ILE A 284 -2.53 30.21 -18.66
C ILE A 284 -1.53 29.12 -19.05
N GLU A 285 -0.74 28.68 -18.09
CA GLU A 285 0.17 27.55 -18.26
C GLU A 285 -0.57 26.26 -17.86
N ILE A 286 -0.62 25.30 -18.76
CA ILE A 286 -1.17 23.97 -18.50
C ILE A 286 -0.02 22.99 -18.67
N ASP A 287 0.20 22.17 -17.65
CA ASP A 287 1.13 21.06 -17.76
C ASP A 287 0.61 20.04 -18.78
N ASN A 288 1.36 19.86 -19.86
CA ASN A 288 1.05 18.86 -20.87
C ASN A 288 1.34 17.45 -20.32
N GLU A 289 0.31 16.76 -19.89
CA GLU A 289 0.32 15.34 -19.63
C GLU A 289 -0.29 14.60 -20.81
N ASP A 290 0.49 14.41 -21.86
CA ASP A 290 0.08 13.56 -23.00
C ASP A 290 0.35 12.09 -22.69
N VAL A 291 -0.48 11.47 -21.85
CA VAL A 291 -0.50 10.00 -21.66
C VAL A 291 -1.21 9.30 -22.83
N SER A 292 -1.93 10.03 -23.68
CA SER A 292 -2.86 9.48 -24.67
C SER A 292 -2.24 8.92 -25.97
N LYS A 293 -0.90 8.92 -26.13
CA LYS A 293 -0.25 8.49 -27.38
C LYS A 293 0.68 7.29 -27.25
N PHE A 294 0.49 6.46 -26.22
CA PHE A 294 1.34 5.29 -26.03
C PHE A 294 0.91 4.14 -26.95
N ASN A 295 1.59 4.00 -28.05
CA ASN A 295 1.45 2.84 -28.94
C ASN A 295 2.77 2.05 -28.96
N ILE A 296 3.17 1.52 -27.79
CA ILE A 296 4.33 0.64 -27.69
C ILE A 296 3.87 -0.77 -28.06
N ARG A 297 4.25 -1.23 -29.26
CA ARG A 297 4.06 -2.62 -29.68
C ARG A 297 5.37 -3.35 -29.53
N PHE A 298 5.39 -4.37 -28.69
CA PHE A 298 6.48 -5.32 -28.55
C PHE A 298 6.18 -6.52 -29.46
N GLN A 299 6.95 -6.68 -30.50
CA GLN A 299 6.87 -7.89 -31.31
C GLN A 299 7.95 -8.86 -30.79
N PRO A 300 7.57 -10.06 -30.32
CA PRO A 300 8.54 -11.09 -30.01
C PRO A 300 9.30 -11.45 -31.27
N SER A 301 10.63 -11.46 -31.19
CA SER A 301 11.50 -11.69 -32.36
C SER A 301 11.36 -13.10 -32.96
N ILE A 302 11.03 -14.09 -32.12
CA ILE A 302 10.90 -15.51 -32.51
C ILE A 302 9.76 -16.08 -31.67
N THR A 303 8.86 -16.84 -32.31
CA THR A 303 7.78 -17.53 -31.61
C THR A 303 8.36 -18.75 -30.86
N PRO A 304 8.23 -18.80 -29.52
CA PRO A 304 8.70 -19.91 -28.71
C PRO A 304 7.80 -21.14 -28.85
N GLY A 305 8.27 -22.30 -28.39
CA GLY A 305 7.46 -23.51 -28.26
C GLY A 305 6.21 -23.30 -27.38
N LYS A 306 5.37 -24.34 -27.27
CA LYS A 306 4.16 -24.27 -26.43
C LYS A 306 4.49 -24.19 -24.95
N VAL A 307 5.52 -24.92 -24.52
CA VAL A 307 6.05 -24.93 -23.15
C VAL A 307 7.15 -23.89 -23.03
N ILE A 308 7.10 -23.03 -22.03
CA ILE A 308 8.13 -22.03 -21.73
C ILE A 308 9.01 -22.52 -20.59
N PHE A 309 8.42 -22.90 -19.46
CA PHE A 309 9.09 -23.47 -18.30
C PHE A 309 8.36 -24.71 -17.82
N GLU A 310 9.13 -25.71 -17.43
CA GLU A 310 8.65 -26.89 -16.72
C GLU A 310 9.62 -27.18 -15.58
N ALA A 311 9.15 -27.24 -14.36
CA ALA A 311 9.95 -27.48 -13.17
C ALA A 311 9.39 -28.66 -12.37
N GLU A 312 10.29 -29.56 -11.95
CA GLU A 312 9.99 -30.73 -11.15
C GLU A 312 10.85 -30.75 -9.88
N ASN A 313 10.17 -30.81 -8.74
CA ASN A 313 10.78 -30.88 -7.42
C ASN A 313 11.87 -29.81 -7.20
N LEU A 314 11.63 -28.60 -7.72
CA LEU A 314 12.57 -27.49 -7.59
C LEU A 314 12.65 -27.03 -6.14
N GLY A 315 13.86 -26.95 -5.60
CA GLY A 315 14.11 -26.49 -4.23
C GLY A 315 15.32 -25.57 -4.17
N LYS A 316 15.34 -24.71 -3.13
CA LYS A 316 16.46 -23.82 -2.84
C LYS A 316 16.64 -23.59 -1.36
N ALA A 317 17.88 -23.73 -0.91
CA ALA A 317 18.33 -23.35 0.42
C ALA A 317 19.54 -22.41 0.37
N TYR A 318 19.71 -21.57 1.37
CA TYR A 318 20.90 -20.76 1.60
C TYR A 318 21.48 -21.13 2.97
N GLY A 319 22.58 -21.89 2.96
CA GLY A 319 23.09 -22.51 4.19
C GLY A 319 22.02 -23.43 4.80
N ASP A 320 21.72 -23.25 6.07
CA ASP A 320 20.71 -24.05 6.78
C ASP A 320 19.26 -23.58 6.55
N LYS A 321 19.08 -22.41 5.90
CA LYS A 321 17.75 -21.83 5.68
C LYS A 321 17.13 -22.35 4.38
N GLN A 322 16.13 -23.24 4.49
CA GLN A 322 15.27 -23.63 3.38
C GLN A 322 14.42 -22.44 2.95
N VAL A 323 14.41 -22.12 1.65
CA VAL A 323 13.58 -21.05 1.08
C VAL A 323 12.30 -21.63 0.52
N PHE A 324 12.41 -22.66 -0.32
CA PHE A 324 11.29 -23.45 -0.81
C PHE A 324 11.79 -24.84 -1.20
N ASP A 325 10.88 -25.81 -1.24
CA ASP A 325 11.19 -27.19 -1.62
C ASP A 325 10.02 -27.83 -2.36
N HIS A 326 10.35 -28.83 -3.19
CA HIS A 326 9.37 -29.60 -3.96
C HIS A 326 8.40 -28.76 -4.82
N VAL A 327 8.86 -27.61 -5.34
CA VAL A 327 8.04 -26.75 -6.19
C VAL A 327 7.93 -27.36 -7.59
N ASN A 328 6.70 -27.62 -8.02
CA ASN A 328 6.37 -28.10 -9.35
C ASN A 328 5.49 -27.08 -10.05
N PHE A 329 5.85 -26.67 -11.27
CA PHE A 329 5.02 -25.76 -12.05
C PHE A 329 5.28 -25.91 -13.55
N PHE A 330 4.33 -25.40 -14.28
CA PHE A 330 4.31 -25.45 -15.74
C PHE A 330 3.83 -24.10 -16.28
N VAL A 331 4.57 -23.52 -17.23
CA VAL A 331 4.24 -22.24 -17.87
C VAL A 331 4.12 -22.43 -19.37
N GLN A 332 2.99 -22.01 -19.93
CA GLN A 332 2.73 -22.04 -21.37
C GLN A 332 3.02 -20.69 -22.02
N ARG A 333 3.20 -20.74 -23.34
CA ARG A 333 3.36 -19.56 -24.16
C ARG A 333 2.14 -18.64 -24.07
N GLY A 334 2.39 -17.36 -23.86
CA GLY A 334 1.37 -16.32 -23.82
C GLY A 334 0.69 -16.16 -22.46
N GLU A 335 1.00 -17.01 -21.46
CA GLU A 335 0.48 -16.83 -20.11
C GLU A 335 1.08 -15.57 -19.45
N LYS A 336 0.24 -14.85 -18.71
CA LYS A 336 0.63 -13.70 -17.90
C LYS A 336 0.40 -14.02 -16.42
N ILE A 337 1.49 -14.27 -15.71
CA ILE A 337 1.51 -14.87 -14.39
C ILE A 337 1.99 -13.85 -13.37
N ALA A 338 1.27 -13.69 -12.26
CA ALA A 338 1.73 -12.99 -11.08
C ALA A 338 2.32 -13.97 -10.06
N LEU A 339 3.52 -13.66 -9.53
CA LEU A 339 4.11 -14.36 -8.39
C LEU A 339 3.80 -13.57 -7.13
N LEU A 340 2.96 -14.12 -6.26
CA LEU A 340 2.52 -13.50 -5.01
C LEU A 340 3.01 -14.28 -3.79
N GLY A 341 2.87 -13.69 -2.61
CA GLY A 341 3.24 -14.27 -1.31
C GLY A 341 3.99 -13.26 -0.45
N GLN A 342 4.15 -13.58 0.83
CA GLN A 342 4.84 -12.74 1.79
C GLN A 342 6.31 -12.50 1.41
N ASN A 343 6.90 -11.46 1.97
CA ASN A 343 8.31 -11.15 1.75
C ASN A 343 9.21 -12.22 2.38
N GLY A 344 10.25 -12.61 1.62
CA GLY A 344 11.18 -13.67 2.06
C GLY A 344 10.77 -15.11 1.70
N GLN A 345 9.60 -15.34 1.10
CA GLN A 345 9.11 -16.67 0.70
C GLN A 345 9.78 -17.25 -0.56
N GLY A 346 10.69 -16.51 -1.21
CA GLY A 346 11.48 -17.05 -2.32
C GLY A 346 11.05 -16.60 -3.73
N LYS A 347 10.12 -15.65 -3.88
CA LYS A 347 9.67 -15.11 -5.19
C LYS A 347 10.84 -14.65 -6.06
N THR A 348 11.66 -13.72 -5.55
CA THR A 348 12.88 -13.22 -6.23
C THR A 348 13.88 -14.34 -6.50
N THR A 349 13.99 -15.32 -5.59
CA THR A 349 14.90 -16.47 -5.76
C THR A 349 14.46 -17.33 -6.93
N LEU A 350 13.17 -17.63 -7.05
CA LEU A 350 12.64 -18.37 -8.21
C LEU A 350 12.87 -17.58 -9.51
N ALA A 351 12.56 -16.28 -9.52
CA ALA A 351 12.81 -15.44 -10.70
C ALA A 351 14.28 -15.47 -11.15
N LYS A 352 15.23 -15.41 -10.20
CA LYS A 352 16.68 -15.53 -10.47
C LYS A 352 17.09 -16.90 -11.01
N ILE A 353 16.47 -17.99 -10.55
CA ILE A 353 16.71 -19.33 -11.05
C ILE A 353 16.21 -19.44 -12.50
N LEU A 354 14.97 -19.00 -12.76
CA LEU A 354 14.39 -19.04 -14.12
C LEU A 354 15.12 -18.12 -15.11
N ALA A 355 15.65 -16.99 -14.62
CA ALA A 355 16.48 -16.10 -15.42
C ALA A 355 17.92 -16.63 -15.63
N GLY A 356 18.28 -17.78 -15.03
CA GLY A 356 19.61 -18.39 -15.15
C GLY A 356 20.71 -17.66 -14.36
N VAL A 357 20.35 -16.69 -13.49
CA VAL A 357 21.26 -15.94 -12.64
C VAL A 357 21.77 -16.82 -11.48
N THR A 358 20.88 -17.59 -10.86
CA THR A 358 21.21 -18.53 -9.77
C THR A 358 21.25 -19.95 -10.33
N LYS A 359 22.40 -20.63 -10.15
CA LYS A 359 22.63 -22.00 -10.66
C LYS A 359 22.64 -23.07 -9.57
N ASP A 360 22.64 -22.67 -8.33
CA ASP A 360 22.65 -23.56 -7.17
C ASP A 360 21.21 -23.75 -6.68
N TYR A 361 20.61 -24.92 -7.01
CA TYR A 361 19.25 -25.33 -6.66
C TYR A 361 19.16 -26.86 -6.71
N THR A 362 18.15 -27.44 -6.06
CA THR A 362 17.80 -28.86 -6.13
C THR A 362 16.63 -29.09 -7.08
N GLY A 363 16.46 -30.35 -7.54
CA GLY A 363 15.44 -30.66 -8.54
C GLY A 363 15.88 -30.32 -9.96
N SER A 364 14.92 -30.23 -10.87
CA SER A 364 15.18 -29.93 -12.28
C SER A 364 14.19 -28.93 -12.84
N TRP A 365 14.63 -28.12 -13.80
CA TRP A 365 13.74 -27.33 -14.64
C TRP A 365 14.27 -27.31 -16.07
N THR A 366 13.35 -27.20 -17.01
CA THR A 366 13.67 -27.18 -18.43
C THR A 366 13.14 -25.93 -19.09
N LEU A 367 13.94 -25.38 -20.00
CA LEU A 367 13.59 -24.25 -20.85
C LEU A 367 13.03 -24.74 -22.16
N GLY A 368 11.89 -24.22 -22.57
CA GLY A 368 11.27 -24.57 -23.85
C GLY A 368 12.10 -24.16 -25.05
N HIS A 369 11.75 -24.71 -26.21
CA HIS A 369 12.46 -24.44 -27.49
C HIS A 369 12.26 -22.96 -27.90
N ASN A 370 13.35 -22.32 -28.36
CA ASN A 370 13.37 -20.92 -28.80
C ASN A 370 12.90 -19.89 -27.75
N VAL A 371 12.98 -20.20 -26.46
CA VAL A 371 12.67 -19.26 -25.40
C VAL A 371 13.84 -18.31 -25.20
N ASN A 372 13.57 -17.00 -25.29
CA ASN A 372 14.52 -15.94 -25.04
C ASN A 372 14.00 -15.07 -23.89
N ILE A 373 14.72 -15.07 -22.77
CA ILE A 373 14.28 -14.46 -21.50
C ILE A 373 14.83 -13.04 -21.39
N GLY A 374 13.93 -12.07 -21.18
CA GLY A 374 14.22 -10.75 -20.64
C GLY A 374 14.02 -10.78 -19.12
N TYR A 375 15.03 -10.37 -18.34
CA TYR A 375 14.92 -10.30 -16.90
C TYR A 375 15.12 -8.88 -16.41
N PHE A 376 14.13 -8.37 -15.65
CA PHE A 376 14.18 -7.09 -14.96
C PHE A 376 14.31 -7.33 -13.46
N ALA A 377 15.51 -7.11 -12.91
CA ALA A 377 15.82 -7.33 -11.50
C ALA A 377 15.39 -6.14 -10.65
N GLN A 378 15.18 -6.36 -9.36
CA GLN A 378 14.73 -5.36 -8.38
C GLN A 378 15.60 -4.09 -8.34
N ASN A 379 16.93 -4.20 -8.53
CA ASN A 379 17.88 -3.08 -8.52
C ASN A 379 18.49 -2.82 -9.89
N GLN A 380 17.73 -2.96 -10.96
CA GLN A 380 18.21 -2.81 -12.33
C GLN A 380 18.76 -1.40 -12.64
N GLU A 381 18.36 -0.38 -11.89
CA GLU A 381 18.85 0.99 -12.01
C GLU A 381 20.34 1.15 -11.68
N GLU A 382 20.91 0.26 -10.87
CA GLU A 382 22.34 0.26 -10.49
C GLU A 382 23.25 -0.18 -11.66
N VAL A 383 22.70 -0.81 -12.70
CA VAL A 383 23.43 -1.30 -13.87
C VAL A 383 23.68 -0.20 -14.92
N LEU A 384 23.13 0.99 -14.73
CA LEU A 384 23.31 2.12 -15.64
C LEU A 384 24.70 2.77 -15.47
N ASN A 385 25.35 3.09 -16.59
CA ASN A 385 26.64 3.79 -16.53
C ASN A 385 26.45 5.27 -16.17
N PRO A 386 26.95 5.74 -15.00
CA PRO A 386 26.69 7.10 -14.51
C PRO A 386 27.24 8.22 -15.42
N ASN A 387 28.16 7.91 -16.31
CA ASN A 387 28.83 8.88 -17.18
C ASN A 387 28.17 9.05 -18.56
N LYS A 388 27.32 8.09 -18.97
CA LYS A 388 26.61 8.13 -20.26
C LYS A 388 25.35 8.98 -20.17
N THR A 389 24.91 9.49 -21.32
CA THR A 389 23.60 10.13 -21.43
C THR A 389 22.49 9.09 -21.55
N VAL A 390 21.24 9.49 -21.28
CA VAL A 390 20.04 8.67 -21.49
C VAL A 390 20.03 8.07 -22.90
N LEU A 391 20.30 8.88 -23.92
CA LEU A 391 20.34 8.43 -25.30
C LEU A 391 21.44 7.38 -25.54
N GLN A 392 22.66 7.65 -25.09
CA GLN A 392 23.78 6.72 -25.24
C GLN A 392 23.51 5.37 -24.59
N GLU A 393 22.94 5.37 -23.37
CA GLU A 393 22.58 4.14 -22.65
C GLU A 393 21.53 3.32 -23.42
N ALA A 394 20.57 3.99 -24.03
CA ALA A 394 19.55 3.32 -24.83
C ALA A 394 20.10 2.80 -26.17
N GLU A 395 20.92 3.62 -26.87
CA GLU A 395 21.53 3.22 -28.15
C GLU A 395 22.48 2.02 -28.00
N ASP A 396 23.20 1.91 -26.88
CA ASP A 396 24.09 0.76 -26.62
C ASP A 396 23.33 -0.56 -26.37
N ALA A 397 22.09 -0.47 -25.91
CA ALA A 397 21.24 -1.63 -25.70
C ALA A 397 20.47 -2.05 -26.95
N ALA A 398 20.34 -1.14 -27.92
CA ALA A 398 19.57 -1.35 -29.12
C ALA A 398 20.28 -2.30 -30.11
N THR A 399 19.49 -3.18 -30.73
CA THR A 399 19.92 -3.96 -31.89
C THR A 399 19.80 -3.12 -33.17
N GLU A 400 20.32 -3.61 -34.30
CA GLU A 400 20.18 -2.93 -35.59
C GLU A 400 18.71 -2.70 -35.97
N GLU A 401 17.83 -3.62 -35.60
CA GLU A 401 16.38 -3.53 -35.87
C GLU A 401 15.67 -2.52 -34.97
N THR A 402 16.10 -2.39 -33.71
CA THR A 402 15.45 -1.52 -32.72
C THR A 402 16.05 -0.11 -32.66
N ARG A 403 17.26 0.08 -33.19
CA ARG A 403 17.96 1.38 -33.21
C ARG A 403 17.14 2.56 -33.76
N PRO A 404 16.36 2.40 -34.87
CA PRO A 404 15.52 3.51 -35.37
C PRO A 404 14.42 3.94 -34.40
N ARG A 405 13.98 3.04 -33.49
CA ARG A 405 12.88 3.25 -32.53
C ARG A 405 13.33 3.78 -31.17
N VAL A 406 14.64 3.93 -30.94
CA VAL A 406 15.19 4.33 -29.63
C VAL A 406 14.60 5.65 -29.14
N ARG A 407 14.53 6.67 -29.99
CA ARG A 407 14.00 7.99 -29.62
C ARG A 407 12.49 7.96 -29.35
N ASP A 408 11.74 7.22 -30.13
CA ASP A 408 10.29 7.05 -29.95
C ASP A 408 10.00 6.31 -28.65
N LEU A 409 10.77 5.26 -28.36
CA LEU A 409 10.65 4.52 -27.11
C LEU A 409 11.02 5.39 -25.89
N LEU A 410 12.14 6.11 -25.95
CA LEU A 410 12.51 7.08 -24.89
C LEU A 410 11.44 8.15 -24.70
N GLY A 411 10.89 8.70 -25.80
CA GLY A 411 9.78 9.65 -25.76
C GLY A 411 8.54 9.07 -25.09
N SER A 412 8.23 7.80 -25.34
CA SER A 412 7.14 7.06 -24.69
C SER A 412 7.36 6.88 -23.19
N PHE A 413 8.59 6.80 -22.74
CA PHE A 413 8.96 6.75 -21.31
C PHE A 413 9.27 8.12 -20.71
N LEU A 414 8.72 9.20 -21.29
CA LEU A 414 8.82 10.58 -20.82
C LEU A 414 10.24 11.19 -20.89
N PHE A 415 11.15 10.65 -21.70
CA PHE A 415 12.43 11.28 -22.01
C PHE A 415 12.30 12.09 -23.30
N GLN A 416 11.89 13.36 -23.18
CA GLN A 416 11.68 14.27 -24.32
C GLN A 416 12.64 15.48 -24.25
N GLY A 417 12.90 16.10 -25.40
CA GLY A 417 13.72 17.30 -25.50
C GLY A 417 15.12 17.11 -24.87
N ASP A 418 15.49 18.02 -23.96
CA ASP A 418 16.79 18.02 -23.29
C ASP A 418 16.98 16.84 -22.32
N ALA A 419 15.90 16.16 -21.91
CA ALA A 419 15.97 15.03 -21.00
C ALA A 419 16.81 13.87 -21.55
N VAL A 420 16.82 13.64 -22.88
CA VAL A 420 17.61 12.59 -23.53
C VAL A 420 19.12 12.84 -23.44
N SER A 421 19.54 14.10 -23.27
CA SER A 421 20.93 14.52 -23.17
C SER A 421 21.45 14.55 -21.74
N LYS A 422 20.59 14.37 -20.73
CA LYS A 422 21.01 14.29 -19.32
C LYS A 422 21.88 13.07 -19.07
N LYS A 423 22.89 13.21 -18.22
CA LYS A 423 23.67 12.07 -17.75
C LYS A 423 22.84 11.23 -16.77
N THR A 424 23.03 9.91 -16.79
CA THR A 424 22.28 8.98 -15.94
C THR A 424 22.48 9.26 -14.46
N LYS A 425 23.64 9.77 -14.03
CA LYS A 425 23.92 10.15 -12.63
C LYS A 425 23.03 11.27 -12.06
N VAL A 426 22.44 12.12 -12.91
CA VAL A 426 21.57 13.22 -12.45
C VAL A 426 20.09 12.86 -12.50
N LEU A 427 19.76 11.64 -12.94
CA LEU A 427 18.40 11.14 -12.98
C LEU A 427 17.92 10.77 -11.57
N SER A 428 16.63 10.98 -11.31
CA SER A 428 15.97 10.44 -10.11
C SER A 428 15.90 8.90 -10.17
N GLY A 429 15.63 8.24 -9.05
CA GLY A 429 15.43 6.78 -9.00
C GLY A 429 14.37 6.31 -10.00
N GLY A 430 13.21 6.96 -10.04
CA GLY A 430 12.14 6.65 -11.00
C GLY A 430 12.55 6.87 -12.46
N GLU A 431 13.33 7.92 -12.77
CA GLU A 431 13.87 8.13 -14.13
C GLU A 431 14.88 7.05 -14.50
N ARG A 432 15.78 6.65 -13.58
CA ARG A 432 16.72 5.54 -13.80
C ARG A 432 15.99 4.23 -14.07
N ASN A 433 14.95 3.93 -13.29
CA ASN A 433 14.16 2.72 -13.46
C ASN A 433 13.44 2.68 -14.82
N ARG A 434 12.83 3.81 -15.25
CA ARG A 434 12.25 3.94 -16.61
C ARG A 434 13.30 3.72 -17.71
N LEU A 435 14.49 4.28 -17.57
CA LEU A 435 15.57 4.10 -18.55
C LEU A 435 16.04 2.64 -18.59
N ALA A 436 16.19 1.98 -17.44
CA ALA A 436 16.56 0.57 -17.37
C ALA A 436 15.53 -0.33 -18.08
N LEU A 437 14.24 0.00 -17.91
CA LEU A 437 13.17 -0.68 -18.63
C LEU A 437 13.22 -0.42 -20.14
N CYS A 438 13.45 0.82 -20.57
CA CYS A 438 13.68 1.13 -22.00
C CYS A 438 14.82 0.29 -22.58
N LYS A 439 15.94 0.16 -21.86
CA LYS A 439 17.07 -0.68 -22.29
C LYS A 439 16.67 -2.15 -22.45
N LEU A 440 15.90 -2.68 -21.53
CA LEU A 440 15.41 -4.04 -21.62
C LEU A 440 14.54 -4.23 -22.87
N LEU A 441 13.61 -3.30 -23.10
CA LEU A 441 12.65 -3.37 -24.21
C LEU A 441 13.27 -3.16 -25.61
N LEU A 442 14.50 -2.69 -25.68
CA LEU A 442 15.27 -2.58 -26.93
C LEU A 442 15.93 -3.90 -27.33
N ARG A 443 15.91 -4.91 -26.45
CA ARG A 443 16.46 -6.24 -26.73
C ARG A 443 15.35 -7.19 -27.19
N PRO A 444 15.65 -8.16 -28.06
CA PRO A 444 14.68 -9.16 -28.46
C PRO A 444 14.47 -10.18 -27.34
N PHE A 445 13.23 -10.36 -26.92
CA PHE A 445 12.81 -11.43 -26.01
C PHE A 445 11.37 -11.85 -26.33
N ASN A 446 10.98 -13.05 -25.92
CA ASN A 446 9.62 -13.56 -26.04
C ASN A 446 9.03 -14.00 -24.69
N THR A 447 9.86 -14.00 -23.66
CA THR A 447 9.48 -14.29 -22.27
C THR A 447 10.10 -13.22 -21.39
N LEU A 448 9.29 -12.58 -20.55
CA LEU A 448 9.71 -11.49 -19.68
C LEU A 448 9.46 -11.86 -18.22
N ILE A 449 10.51 -11.76 -17.40
CA ILE A 449 10.43 -11.93 -15.95
C ILE A 449 10.74 -10.58 -15.30
N MET A 450 9.84 -10.09 -14.47
CA MET A 450 9.99 -8.80 -13.81
C MET A 450 9.86 -8.95 -12.29
N ASP A 451 10.85 -8.41 -11.56
CA ASP A 451 10.91 -8.44 -10.11
C ASP A 451 10.72 -7.03 -9.56
N GLU A 452 9.54 -6.75 -8.98
CA GLU A 452 9.09 -5.48 -8.43
C GLU A 452 9.32 -4.27 -9.36
N PRO A 453 8.77 -4.29 -10.59
CA PRO A 453 9.04 -3.24 -11.58
C PRO A 453 8.40 -1.90 -11.23
N THR A 454 7.47 -1.88 -10.29
CA THR A 454 6.70 -0.68 -9.88
C THR A 454 7.34 0.09 -8.74
N ASN A 455 8.36 -0.46 -8.08
CA ASN A 455 9.03 0.19 -6.97
C ASN A 455 9.67 1.53 -7.40
N HIS A 456 9.50 2.57 -6.58
CA HIS A 456 9.98 3.93 -6.81
C HIS A 456 9.43 4.63 -8.07
N LEU A 457 8.41 4.07 -8.72
CA LEU A 457 7.75 4.70 -9.86
C LEU A 457 6.58 5.56 -9.41
N ASP A 458 6.45 6.71 -10.05
CA ASP A 458 5.25 7.52 -9.92
C ASP A 458 4.05 6.88 -10.66
N ILE A 459 2.86 7.34 -10.34
CA ILE A 459 1.61 6.80 -10.87
C ILE A 459 1.59 6.79 -12.40
N GLN A 460 2.10 7.85 -13.06
CA GLN A 460 2.14 7.93 -14.52
C GLN A 460 3.09 6.88 -15.11
N SER A 461 4.27 6.71 -14.52
CA SER A 461 5.23 5.70 -14.96
C SER A 461 4.69 4.29 -14.83
N LYS A 462 3.96 3.98 -13.75
CA LYS A 462 3.29 2.70 -13.55
C LYS A 462 2.25 2.42 -14.64
N GLU A 463 1.43 3.41 -14.99
CA GLU A 463 0.43 3.27 -16.06
C GLU A 463 1.07 3.02 -17.43
N ILE A 464 2.16 3.72 -17.75
CA ILE A 464 2.89 3.52 -19.00
C ILE A 464 3.40 2.09 -19.11
N ILE A 465 4.03 1.60 -18.05
CA ILE A 465 4.58 0.24 -18.01
C ILE A 465 3.45 -0.79 -18.10
N LYS A 466 2.37 -0.59 -17.36
CA LYS A 466 1.20 -1.48 -17.40
C LYS A 466 0.63 -1.59 -18.81
N LEU A 467 0.39 -0.45 -19.49
CA LEU A 467 -0.09 -0.44 -20.87
C LEU A 467 0.89 -1.15 -21.83
N ALA A 468 2.18 -0.92 -21.65
CA ALA A 468 3.20 -1.60 -22.43
C ALA A 468 3.14 -3.13 -22.27
N LEU A 469 3.02 -3.61 -21.02
CA LEU A 469 2.95 -5.04 -20.72
C LEU A 469 1.60 -5.68 -21.10
N GLN A 470 0.50 -4.94 -21.08
CA GLN A 470 -0.79 -5.41 -21.57
C GLN A 470 -0.72 -5.70 -23.08
N ASN A 471 0.02 -4.89 -23.84
CA ASN A 471 0.22 -5.05 -25.29
C ASN A 471 1.34 -6.04 -25.64
N PHE A 472 2.04 -6.61 -24.65
CA PHE A 472 3.06 -7.61 -24.88
C PHE A 472 2.44 -8.97 -25.20
N GLU A 473 2.73 -9.50 -26.39
CA GLU A 473 2.19 -10.79 -26.88
C GLU A 473 2.99 -12.01 -26.40
N GLY A 474 4.10 -11.80 -25.68
CA GLY A 474 4.92 -12.87 -25.10
C GLY A 474 4.39 -13.39 -23.77
N THR A 475 5.16 -14.30 -23.15
CA THR A 475 4.89 -14.81 -21.81
C THR A 475 5.45 -13.85 -20.77
N LEU A 476 4.66 -13.55 -19.75
CA LEU A 476 5.02 -12.62 -18.66
C LEU A 476 4.96 -13.32 -17.31
N ILE A 477 6.04 -13.19 -16.53
CA ILE A 477 6.05 -13.53 -15.11
C ILE A 477 6.40 -12.25 -14.35
N VAL A 478 5.51 -11.79 -13.47
CA VAL A 478 5.72 -10.55 -12.71
C VAL A 478 5.57 -10.79 -11.22
N ILE A 479 6.56 -10.32 -10.46
CA ILE A 479 6.50 -10.20 -9.01
C ILE A 479 6.14 -8.75 -8.72
N SER A 480 5.01 -8.50 -8.08
CA SER A 480 4.63 -7.16 -7.64
C SER A 480 3.64 -7.24 -6.49
N HIS A 481 3.72 -6.28 -5.59
CA HIS A 481 2.76 -6.06 -4.51
C HIS A 481 1.74 -4.96 -4.84
N ASP A 482 1.82 -4.39 -6.04
CA ASP A 482 0.93 -3.35 -6.53
C ASP A 482 -0.33 -3.98 -7.16
N ARG A 483 -1.44 -3.95 -6.41
CA ARG A 483 -2.73 -4.51 -6.84
C ARG A 483 -3.25 -3.90 -8.13
N GLU A 484 -3.16 -2.57 -8.27
CA GLU A 484 -3.62 -1.85 -9.45
C GLU A 484 -2.78 -2.20 -10.68
N PHE A 485 -1.48 -2.38 -10.51
CA PHE A 485 -0.59 -2.77 -11.58
C PHE A 485 -0.92 -4.18 -12.11
N LEU A 486 -1.19 -5.14 -11.21
CA LEU A 486 -1.53 -6.52 -11.58
C LEU A 486 -2.94 -6.65 -12.16
N GLN A 487 -3.86 -5.76 -11.80
CA GLN A 487 -5.25 -5.80 -12.25
C GLN A 487 -5.35 -5.65 -13.77
N GLY A 488 -5.98 -6.63 -14.44
CA GLY A 488 -6.08 -6.68 -15.91
C GLY A 488 -4.76 -6.91 -16.65
N LEU A 489 -3.69 -7.29 -15.93
CA LEU A 489 -2.40 -7.68 -16.50
C LEU A 489 -2.19 -9.19 -16.43
N CYS A 490 -2.55 -9.82 -15.30
CA CYS A 490 -2.34 -11.24 -15.05
C CYS A 490 -3.69 -11.94 -14.83
N ASP A 491 -3.82 -13.16 -15.37
CA ASP A 491 -4.98 -14.04 -15.28
C ASP A 491 -4.65 -15.39 -14.61
N LYS A 492 -3.42 -15.54 -14.16
CA LYS A 492 -2.90 -16.69 -13.44
C LYS A 492 -1.97 -16.24 -12.33
N ILE A 493 -2.09 -16.82 -11.15
CA ILE A 493 -1.30 -16.46 -9.98
C ILE A 493 -0.59 -17.69 -9.43
N PHE A 494 0.69 -17.55 -9.13
CA PHE A 494 1.47 -18.49 -8.34
C PHE A 494 1.70 -17.90 -6.96
N GLU A 495 1.09 -18.49 -5.93
CA GLU A 495 1.22 -18.07 -4.54
C GLU A 495 2.33 -18.86 -3.85
N PHE A 496 3.33 -18.16 -3.32
CA PHE A 496 4.31 -18.72 -2.40
C PHE A 496 3.83 -18.60 -0.97
N ARG A 497 3.67 -19.75 -0.30
CA ARG A 497 3.28 -19.81 1.10
C ARG A 497 3.94 -21.01 1.79
N ASP A 498 4.60 -20.77 2.91
CA ASP A 498 5.23 -21.79 3.76
C ASP A 498 6.16 -22.76 2.99
N GLY A 499 6.96 -22.19 2.09
CA GLY A 499 7.92 -22.94 1.27
C GLY A 499 7.31 -23.74 0.12
N GLN A 500 6.00 -23.67 -0.09
CA GLN A 500 5.28 -24.31 -1.19
C GLN A 500 4.74 -23.27 -2.18
N MET A 501 4.45 -23.71 -3.40
CA MET A 501 3.80 -22.88 -4.42
C MET A 501 2.47 -23.49 -4.81
N LYS A 502 1.43 -22.65 -4.79
CA LYS A 502 0.07 -23.02 -5.23
C LYS A 502 -0.30 -22.21 -6.47
N GLU A 503 -0.96 -22.85 -7.41
CA GLU A 503 -1.53 -22.22 -8.59
C GLU A 503 -2.97 -21.79 -8.32
N PHE A 504 -3.29 -20.54 -8.67
CA PHE A 504 -4.64 -19.99 -8.67
C PHE A 504 -4.95 -19.46 -10.07
N LEU A 505 -6.02 -19.98 -10.67
CA LEU A 505 -6.53 -19.53 -11.96
C LEU A 505 -7.57 -18.44 -11.70
N GLY A 506 -7.25 -17.22 -12.06
CA GLY A 506 -8.10 -16.05 -11.86
C GLY A 506 -7.28 -14.76 -11.79
N ASN A 507 -7.98 -13.64 -11.74
CA ASN A 507 -7.37 -12.32 -11.62
C ASN A 507 -7.02 -11.98 -10.15
N ILE A 508 -6.37 -10.84 -9.94
CA ILE A 508 -5.93 -10.40 -8.61
C ILE A 508 -7.09 -10.14 -7.65
N ASP A 509 -8.22 -9.63 -8.15
CA ASP A 509 -9.37 -9.31 -7.30
C ASP A 509 -10.03 -10.60 -6.79
N GLU A 510 -10.21 -11.60 -7.65
CA GLU A 510 -10.71 -12.94 -7.29
C GLU A 510 -9.78 -13.65 -6.29
N TYR A 511 -8.46 -13.49 -6.46
CA TYR A 511 -7.48 -14.04 -5.52
C TYR A 511 -7.59 -13.39 -4.13
N LEU A 512 -7.73 -12.06 -4.07
CA LEU A 512 -7.86 -11.35 -2.80
C LEU A 512 -9.14 -11.73 -2.07
N ASP A 513 -10.27 -11.85 -2.78
CA ASP A 513 -11.53 -12.34 -2.22
C ASP A 513 -11.41 -13.77 -1.68
N TYR A 514 -10.72 -14.64 -2.42
CA TYR A 514 -10.43 -16.01 -1.99
C TYR A 514 -9.61 -16.01 -0.70
N ARG A 515 -8.54 -15.22 -0.63
CA ARG A 515 -7.66 -15.12 0.54
C ARG A 515 -8.38 -14.56 1.77
N GLN A 516 -9.22 -13.56 1.60
CA GLN A 516 -10.02 -13.01 2.69
C GLN A 516 -10.96 -14.07 3.30
N LYS A 517 -11.62 -14.86 2.46
CA LYS A 517 -12.47 -15.96 2.91
C LYS A 517 -11.68 -17.08 3.59
N GLU A 518 -10.48 -17.39 3.11
CA GLU A 518 -9.59 -18.41 3.70
C GLU A 518 -9.09 -17.95 5.08
N SER A 519 -8.67 -16.70 5.24
CA SER A 519 -8.20 -16.17 6.53
C SER A 519 -9.29 -16.18 7.61
N ILE A 520 -10.53 -15.85 7.25
CA ILE A 520 -11.68 -15.93 8.17
C ILE A 520 -11.92 -17.39 8.62
N ARG A 521 -11.78 -18.35 7.71
CA ARG A 521 -11.91 -19.78 8.04
C ARG A 521 -10.77 -20.27 8.94
N GLU A 522 -9.52 -19.86 8.68
CA GLU A 522 -8.35 -20.20 9.51
C GLU A 522 -8.50 -19.69 10.94
N VAL A 523 -8.92 -18.43 11.12
CA VAL A 523 -9.19 -17.83 12.45
C VAL A 523 -10.31 -18.59 13.18
N SER A 524 -11.36 -19.00 12.48
CA SER A 524 -12.45 -19.76 13.09
C SER A 524 -12.02 -21.18 13.49
N ILE A 525 -11.18 -21.84 12.71
CA ILE A 525 -10.61 -23.16 13.03
C ILE A 525 -9.64 -23.08 14.22
N GLU A 526 -8.79 -22.03 14.30
CA GLU A 526 -7.90 -21.81 15.43
C GLU A 526 -8.67 -21.54 16.73
N LYS A 527 -9.70 -20.72 16.69
CA LYS A 527 -10.59 -20.50 17.84
C LYS A 527 -11.29 -21.79 18.27
N ALA A 528 -11.72 -22.63 17.33
CA ALA A 528 -12.30 -23.95 17.64
C ALA A 528 -11.28 -24.91 18.27
N LYS A 529 -10.04 -24.94 17.78
CA LYS A 529 -8.94 -25.76 18.35
C LYS A 529 -8.50 -25.30 19.73
N LEU A 530 -8.54 -23.99 20.01
CA LEU A 530 -8.26 -23.45 21.34
C LEU A 530 -9.35 -23.80 22.36
N SER A 531 -10.60 -23.99 21.91
CA SER A 531 -11.70 -24.45 22.75
C SER A 531 -11.70 -25.97 23.03
N GLU A 532 -10.95 -26.77 22.25
CA GLU A 532 -10.86 -28.23 22.36
C GLU A 532 -9.62 -28.73 23.12
N LYS A 533 -8.91 -27.92 23.94
CA LYS A 533 -7.84 -28.43 24.78
C LYS A 533 -8.41 -29.40 25.82
N PRO A 534 -8.01 -30.69 25.85
CA PRO A 534 -8.55 -31.66 26.79
C PRO A 534 -8.13 -31.32 28.23
N GLU A 535 -9.11 -31.29 29.12
CA GLU A 535 -8.87 -31.27 30.56
C GLU A 535 -7.97 -32.46 30.95
N ILE A 536 -6.75 -32.16 31.38
CA ILE A 536 -5.87 -33.15 32.02
C ILE A 536 -6.50 -33.47 33.40
N LYS A 537 -7.06 -34.66 33.54
CA LYS A 537 -7.52 -35.17 34.81
C LYS A 537 -6.30 -35.55 35.67
N GLU A 538 -5.81 -34.64 36.48
CA GLU A 538 -4.98 -35.00 37.63
C GLU A 538 -5.88 -35.42 38.80
N LYS A 539 -5.68 -36.67 39.25
CA LYS A 539 -6.21 -37.17 40.52
C LYS A 539 -5.41 -36.54 41.66
N ALA A 540 -6.04 -35.70 42.45
CA ALA A 540 -5.57 -35.32 43.77
C ALA A 540 -6.74 -35.37 44.76
N GLU A 541 -6.44 -35.97 45.91
CA GLU A 541 -7.35 -36.17 47.06
C GLU A 541 -7.78 -34.85 47.73
N PRO A 542 -8.87 -34.85 48.51
CA PRO A 542 -9.58 -33.64 48.87
C PRO A 542 -8.98 -32.92 50.07
N VAL A 543 -8.53 -31.68 49.88
CA VAL A 543 -8.31 -30.73 50.98
C VAL A 543 -9.48 -29.74 50.97
N LYS A 544 -10.18 -29.67 52.10
CA LYS A 544 -11.28 -28.73 52.38
C LYS A 544 -10.73 -27.31 52.49
N THR A 545 -11.20 -26.41 51.61
CA THR A 545 -11.20 -24.95 51.87
C THR A 545 -12.44 -24.34 51.21
N GLU A 546 -13.00 -23.33 51.89
CA GLU A 546 -14.28 -22.69 51.65
C GLU A 546 -14.40 -21.94 50.32
N PRO A 547 -15.64 -21.59 49.84
CA PRO A 547 -15.90 -21.31 48.41
C PRO A 547 -15.68 -19.84 48.08
N ALA A 548 -14.88 -19.59 47.02
CA ALA A 548 -14.82 -18.34 46.30
C ALA A 548 -16.03 -18.22 45.35
N LYS A 549 -16.62 -17.02 45.31
CA LYS A 549 -17.87 -16.67 44.62
C LYS A 549 -17.83 -16.99 43.14
N ASN A 550 -18.66 -17.93 42.69
CA ASN A 550 -19.07 -18.12 41.28
C ASN A 550 -19.92 -16.92 40.84
N THR A 551 -19.53 -16.25 39.79
CA THR A 551 -20.39 -15.35 39.02
C THR A 551 -21.47 -16.19 38.32
N PHE A 552 -22.68 -16.14 38.84
CA PHE A 552 -23.85 -16.78 38.27
C PHE A 552 -24.22 -16.06 36.96
N ILE A 553 -24.01 -16.69 35.81
CA ILE A 553 -24.71 -16.32 34.55
C ILE A 553 -26.19 -16.49 34.84
N SER A 554 -26.98 -15.39 34.75
CA SER A 554 -28.39 -15.42 35.08
C SER A 554 -29.13 -16.40 34.15
N LYS A 555 -30.19 -17.04 34.65
CA LYS A 555 -31.04 -17.93 33.82
C LYS A 555 -31.55 -17.23 32.54
N GLU A 556 -31.64 -15.90 32.58
CA GLU A 556 -32.06 -15.06 31.47
C GLU A 556 -31.01 -14.95 30.39
N GLN A 557 -29.74 -14.75 30.74
CA GLN A 557 -28.63 -14.73 29.78
C GLN A 557 -28.45 -16.08 29.04
N LYS A 558 -28.64 -17.20 29.75
CA LYS A 558 -28.57 -18.52 29.13
C LYS A 558 -29.73 -18.78 28.18
N ASN A 559 -30.92 -18.24 28.47
CA ASN A 559 -32.09 -18.31 27.59
C ASN A 559 -31.90 -17.45 26.33
N LEU A 560 -31.31 -16.25 26.46
CA LEU A 560 -31.00 -15.37 25.34
C LEU A 560 -29.94 -15.98 24.43
N GLN A 561 -28.88 -16.59 24.97
CA GLN A 561 -27.87 -17.31 24.19
C GLN A 561 -28.45 -18.50 23.41
N ASN A 562 -29.39 -19.25 24.02
CA ASN A 562 -30.08 -20.34 23.32
C ASN A 562 -31.03 -19.85 22.21
N LYS A 563 -31.64 -18.67 22.39
CA LYS A 563 -32.46 -18.04 21.35
C LYS A 563 -31.60 -17.53 20.20
N LEU A 564 -30.46 -16.91 20.51
CA LEU A 564 -29.47 -16.43 19.53
C LEU A 564 -29.02 -17.59 18.63
N LYS A 565 -28.58 -18.69 19.22
CA LYS A 565 -28.13 -19.88 18.49
C LYS A 565 -29.21 -20.46 17.55
N LYS A 566 -30.48 -20.45 18.00
CA LYS A 566 -31.60 -20.91 17.16
C LYS A 566 -31.93 -19.95 16.01
N ALA A 567 -31.73 -18.66 16.21
CA ALA A 567 -31.88 -17.67 15.14
C ALA A 567 -30.77 -17.83 14.10
N GLU A 568 -29.53 -18.03 14.52
CA GLU A 568 -28.37 -18.28 13.65
C GLU A 568 -28.55 -19.57 12.81
N GLU A 569 -29.03 -20.67 13.42
CA GLU A 569 -29.30 -21.90 12.71
C GLU A 569 -30.38 -21.70 11.62
N LYS A 570 -31.46 -20.94 11.89
CA LYS A 570 -32.49 -20.63 10.90
C LYS A 570 -32.04 -19.71 9.79
N ILE A 571 -31.20 -18.70 10.11
CA ILE A 571 -30.58 -17.82 9.10
C ILE A 571 -29.78 -18.66 8.10
N ALA A 572 -28.93 -19.56 8.60
CA ALA A 572 -28.13 -20.44 7.75
C ALA A 572 -28.97 -21.37 6.86
N ASP A 573 -30.07 -21.90 7.39
CA ASP A 573 -30.99 -22.74 6.60
C ASP A 573 -31.67 -21.95 5.47
N TYR A 574 -32.16 -20.75 5.73
CA TYR A 574 -32.81 -19.91 4.72
C TYR A 574 -31.79 -19.38 3.68
N GLU A 575 -30.57 -19.02 4.08
CA GLU A 575 -29.52 -18.65 3.14
C GLU A 575 -29.14 -19.81 2.20
N ALA A 576 -29.12 -21.04 2.71
CA ALA A 576 -28.85 -22.22 1.90
C ALA A 576 -29.97 -22.50 0.90
N GLU A 577 -31.27 -22.34 1.31
CA GLU A 577 -32.41 -22.50 0.39
C GLU A 577 -32.46 -21.40 -0.68
N ILE A 578 -32.15 -20.14 -0.32
CA ILE A 578 -32.07 -19.01 -1.25
C ILE A 578 -30.97 -19.24 -2.27
N ALA A 579 -29.76 -19.65 -1.81
CA ALA A 579 -28.64 -19.96 -2.70
C ALA A 579 -28.97 -21.12 -3.67
N GLY A 580 -29.68 -22.13 -3.20
CA GLY A 580 -30.18 -23.22 -4.05
C GLY A 580 -31.14 -22.77 -5.16
N LEU A 581 -32.01 -21.82 -4.85
CA LEU A 581 -32.94 -21.24 -5.85
C LEU A 581 -32.17 -20.32 -6.82
N GLU A 582 -31.21 -19.54 -6.35
CA GLU A 582 -30.35 -18.69 -7.19
C GLU A 582 -29.51 -19.51 -8.17
N GLU A 583 -29.03 -20.68 -7.76
CA GLU A 583 -28.34 -21.62 -8.67
C GLU A 583 -29.28 -22.17 -9.76
N ILE A 584 -30.53 -22.46 -9.43
CA ILE A 584 -31.54 -22.88 -10.41
C ILE A 584 -31.86 -21.73 -11.39
N PHE A 585 -31.99 -20.50 -10.89
CA PHE A 585 -32.26 -19.30 -11.71
C PHE A 585 -31.10 -18.95 -12.65
N SER A 586 -29.89 -19.33 -12.30
CA SER A 586 -28.74 -19.16 -13.19
C SER A 586 -28.72 -20.10 -14.40
N LYS A 587 -29.45 -21.24 -14.29
CA LYS A 587 -29.46 -22.31 -15.31
C LYS A 587 -30.75 -22.36 -16.13
N THR A 588 -31.85 -21.85 -15.58
CA THR A 588 -33.21 -21.92 -16.22
C THR A 588 -34.00 -20.64 -15.90
N ASN A 589 -34.88 -20.20 -16.79
CA ASN A 589 -35.81 -19.11 -16.49
C ASN A 589 -36.72 -19.50 -15.32
N PRO A 590 -36.83 -18.70 -14.25
CA PRO A 590 -37.63 -19.02 -13.07
C PRO A 590 -39.13 -19.07 -13.40
N THR A 591 -39.81 -20.00 -12.78
CA THR A 591 -41.28 -20.07 -12.83
C THR A 591 -41.91 -19.10 -11.82
N ASP A 592 -43.18 -18.71 -12.04
CA ASP A 592 -43.87 -17.78 -11.13
C ASP A 592 -44.01 -18.33 -9.69
N GLU A 593 -44.03 -19.65 -9.52
CA GLU A 593 -44.08 -20.30 -8.20
C GLU A 593 -42.70 -20.23 -7.49
N GLU A 594 -41.61 -20.43 -8.21
CA GLU A 594 -40.24 -20.32 -7.67
C GLU A 594 -39.89 -18.89 -7.30
N LEU A 595 -40.31 -17.90 -8.09
CA LEU A 595 -40.16 -16.48 -7.76
C LEU A 595 -40.95 -16.09 -6.51
N LYS A 596 -42.13 -16.62 -6.31
CA LYS A 596 -42.91 -16.38 -5.08
C LYS A 596 -42.24 -17.00 -3.87
N LYS A 597 -41.73 -18.24 -3.97
CA LYS A 597 -41.01 -18.91 -2.90
C LYS A 597 -39.73 -18.16 -2.52
N TYR A 598 -38.97 -17.69 -3.51
CA TYR A 598 -37.75 -16.89 -3.30
C TYR A 598 -38.03 -15.57 -2.56
N ASN A 599 -39.06 -14.84 -2.96
CA ASN A 599 -39.45 -13.60 -2.29
C ASN A 599 -39.96 -13.85 -0.86
N GLN A 600 -40.69 -14.91 -0.63
CA GLN A 600 -41.16 -15.29 0.70
C GLN A 600 -40.01 -15.65 1.63
N LEU A 601 -39.02 -16.44 1.16
CA LEU A 601 -37.82 -16.77 1.93
C LEU A 601 -36.96 -15.54 2.27
N LYS A 602 -36.90 -14.56 1.37
CA LYS A 602 -36.22 -13.28 1.65
C LYS A 602 -36.91 -12.43 2.71
N GLU A 603 -38.25 -12.40 2.70
CA GLU A 603 -39.03 -11.71 3.74
C GLU A 603 -38.85 -12.40 5.10
N GLU A 604 -38.94 -13.72 5.15
CA GLU A 604 -38.75 -14.51 6.38
C GLU A 604 -37.31 -14.38 6.93
N LEU A 605 -36.28 -14.34 6.06
CA LEU A 605 -34.89 -14.09 6.44
C LEU A 605 -34.73 -12.69 7.04
N ALA A 606 -35.34 -11.66 6.46
CA ALA A 606 -35.29 -10.30 6.96
C ALA A 606 -35.95 -10.13 8.34
N GLU A 607 -37.04 -10.88 8.61
CA GLU A 607 -37.71 -10.89 9.93
C GLU A 607 -36.80 -11.55 10.99
N ILE A 608 -36.18 -12.70 10.67
CA ILE A 608 -35.31 -13.40 11.61
C ILE A 608 -34.03 -12.60 11.88
N MET A 609 -33.49 -11.90 10.89
CA MET A 609 -32.32 -11.00 11.09
C MET A 609 -32.65 -9.87 12.07
N LYS A 610 -33.87 -9.31 12.04
CA LYS A 610 -34.32 -8.33 13.05
C LYS A 610 -34.43 -8.94 14.43
N GLU A 611 -35.03 -10.15 14.54
CA GLU A 611 -35.07 -10.85 15.83
C GLU A 611 -33.66 -11.13 16.40
N TRP A 612 -32.73 -11.48 15.52
CA TRP A 612 -31.32 -11.71 15.89
C TRP A 612 -30.66 -10.42 16.40
N GLU A 613 -30.86 -9.27 15.72
CA GLU A 613 -30.36 -7.96 16.14
C GLU A 613 -30.93 -7.56 17.52
N GLU A 614 -32.24 -7.72 17.74
CA GLU A 614 -32.87 -7.43 19.04
C GLU A 614 -32.34 -8.33 20.18
N ILE A 615 -32.00 -9.58 19.89
CA ILE A 615 -31.42 -10.50 20.89
C ILE A 615 -29.98 -10.10 21.20
N MET A 616 -29.22 -9.64 20.21
CA MET A 616 -27.85 -9.15 20.38
C MET A 616 -27.81 -7.87 21.23
N GLU A 617 -28.68 -6.88 20.95
CA GLU A 617 -28.81 -5.66 21.76
C GLU A 617 -29.17 -5.95 23.21
N ASN A 618 -29.91 -7.02 23.48
CA ASN A 618 -30.27 -7.41 24.86
C ASN A 618 -29.17 -8.25 25.56
N LEU A 619 -28.11 -8.67 24.83
CA LEU A 619 -26.96 -9.41 25.35
C LEU A 619 -25.74 -8.50 25.65
N GLU A 620 -25.66 -7.32 25.01
CA GLU A 620 -24.72 -6.26 25.37
C GLU A 620 -25.17 -5.51 26.63
#